data_933ccf36fce6e4cd44014466bfeb16d7
#
_entry.id   933ccf36fce6e4cd44014466bfeb16d7
#
_cell.length_a   1.000
_cell.length_b   1.000
_cell.length_c   1.000
_cell.angle_alpha   90.00
_cell.angle_beta   90.00
_cell.angle_gamma   90.00
#
_symmetry.space_group_name_H-M   'P 1'
#
loop_
_entity.id
_entity.type
_entity.pdbx_description
1 polymer ?
#
loop_
_entity_poly.entity_id
_entity_poly.type
_entity_poly.pdbx_seq_one_letter_code
_entity_poly.pdbx_strand_id
1 'polypeptide(L)'
;PKSALNEGENNIVFKTGKGSYSVEQIKIVLEFKEPNVKTYFFEIDSSKFNQIRDGSKDAELTLKFVDDKKKRAKLDVNGHFETIETNKQSFTKIISSKVSEGNNFIRLEPLEDMEVVELRIELV
;
A
#
# COMPACT_ATOMS: atom_id res chain seq x y z
N PRO A 1 10.52 1.33 17.35
CA PRO A 1 10.21 1.51 17.74
C PRO A 1 9.19 1.90 18.07
N LYS A 2 8.84 1.57 18.54
CA LYS A 2 7.89 1.82 18.89
C LYS A 2 7.75 3.05 18.74
N SER A 3 8.51 3.46 18.93
CA SER A 3 8.37 4.61 18.91
C SER A 3 7.99 5.10 17.74
N ALA A 4 8.34 4.59 16.80
CA ALA A 4 8.01 5.08 15.64
C ALA A 4 6.66 5.24 15.50
N LEU A 5 5.97 4.60 16.16
CA LEU A 5 4.68 4.72 15.95
C LEU A 5 4.01 5.58 16.77
N ASN A 6 4.59 6.38 17.27
CA ASN A 6 3.84 7.02 18.08
C ASN A 6 3.35 8.17 17.67
N GLU A 7 3.42 8.92 17.71
CA GLU A 7 2.82 9.98 17.46
C GLU A 7 2.64 10.37 16.29
N GLY A 8 1.86 10.51 15.97
CA GLY A 8 1.37 10.95 15.00
C GLY A 8 1.91 11.12 13.74
N GLU A 9 2.64 11.66 13.35
CA GLU A 9 3.08 11.81 12.22
C GLU A 9 3.88 10.82 11.67
N ASN A 10 3.83 9.80 11.89
CA ASN A 10 4.58 8.83 11.38
C ASN A 10 4.43 8.63 9.97
N ASN A 11 4.87 9.44 9.20
CA ASN A 11 4.70 9.27 7.88
C ASN A 11 5.68 8.37 7.40
N ILE A 12 5.40 7.37 6.91
CA ILE A 12 6.25 6.46 6.46
C ILE A 12 6.67 6.61 5.20
N VAL A 13 7.74 6.48 4.94
CA VAL A 13 8.12 6.57 3.88
C VAL A 13 8.89 5.54 3.46
N PHE A 14 8.88 5.12 2.45
CA PHE A 14 9.58 4.11 2.00
C PHE A 14 10.76 4.75 1.64
N LYS A 15 11.71 4.45 2.19
CA LYS A 15 12.77 5.01 1.97
C LYS A 15 13.13 5.21 0.71
N THR A 16 12.78 4.61 -0.08
CA THR A 16 13.14 4.74 -1.30
C THR A 16 12.56 5.75 -1.81
N GLY A 17 11.79 6.03 -1.40
CA GLY A 17 11.04 6.77 -1.90
C GLY A 17 11.36 7.99 -2.25
N LYS A 18 11.62 8.33 -3.00
CA LYS A 18 11.80 9.42 -3.35
C LYS A 18 10.71 10.04 -3.31
N GLY A 19 9.97 9.78 -3.15
CA GLY A 19 8.91 10.20 -2.91
C GLY A 19 8.27 11.36 -3.11
N SER A 20 8.08 11.78 -3.98
CA SER A 20 7.32 12.82 -4.06
C SER A 20 6.00 12.45 -4.27
N TYR A 21 5.09 12.84 -3.55
CA TYR A 21 3.74 12.47 -3.72
C TYR A 21 2.97 13.53 -4.40
N SER A 22 2.22 13.20 -5.34
CA SER A 22 1.38 14.17 -6.01
C SER A 22 0.18 14.36 -5.16
N VAL A 23 -0.60 15.34 -5.46
CA VAL A 23 -1.78 15.58 -4.67
C VAL A 23 -2.74 14.48 -4.79
N GLU A 24 -2.67 13.67 -5.79
CA GLU A 24 -3.63 12.61 -5.87
C GLU A 24 -3.17 11.35 -5.22
N GLN A 25 -1.99 11.31 -4.70
CA GLN A 25 -1.56 10.12 -4.05
C GLN A 25 -2.15 10.04 -2.66
N ILE A 26 -2.37 8.85 -2.19
CA ILE A 26 -2.88 8.64 -0.88
C ILE A 26 -1.67 8.36 -0.02
N LYS A 27 -1.44 9.20 1.01
CA LYS A 27 -0.28 9.07 1.77
C LYS A 27 -0.34 7.93 2.71
N ILE A 28 0.73 7.21 2.86
CA ILE A 28 0.79 6.13 3.83
C ILE A 28 1.08 6.77 5.16
N VAL A 29 0.21 6.58 6.11
CA VAL A 29 0.31 7.22 7.37
C VAL A 29 1.14 6.42 8.37
N LEU A 30 1.15 5.13 8.28
CA LEU A 30 1.84 4.34 9.26
C LEU A 30 2.23 3.00 8.70
N GLU A 31 3.41 2.53 8.99
CA GLU A 31 3.83 1.21 8.61
C GLU A 31 4.14 0.42 9.85
N PHE A 32 3.58 -0.79 9.98
CA PHE A 32 3.81 -1.62 11.11
C PHE A 32 4.53 -2.86 10.63
N LYS A 33 5.69 -3.17 11.15
CA LYS A 33 6.46 -4.27 10.69
C LYS A 33 6.49 -5.41 11.66
N GLU A 34 6.41 -6.60 11.15
CA GLU A 34 6.57 -7.76 11.94
C GLU A 34 7.45 -8.68 11.15
N PRO A 35 8.01 -9.70 11.70
CA PRO A 35 9.00 -10.51 11.04
C PRO A 35 8.71 -10.89 9.61
N ASN A 36 7.63 -11.36 9.27
CA ASN A 36 7.39 -11.76 7.92
C ASN A 36 6.18 -11.09 7.32
N VAL A 37 5.74 -10.03 7.92
CA VAL A 37 4.52 -9.40 7.50
C VAL A 37 4.68 -7.91 7.64
N LYS A 38 4.23 -7.16 6.66
CA LYS A 38 4.26 -5.71 6.75
C LYS A 38 2.84 -5.21 6.63
N THR A 39 2.46 -4.32 7.51
CA THR A 39 1.13 -3.74 7.50
C THR A 39 1.27 -2.23 7.35
N TYR A 40 0.54 -1.68 6.39
CA TYR A 40 0.55 -0.25 6.13
C TYR A 40 -0.83 0.29 6.36
N PHE A 41 -0.93 1.39 7.10
CA PHE A 41 -2.21 2.02 7.38
C PHE A 41 -2.30 3.32 6.61
N PHE A 42 -3.43 3.60 6.04
CA PHE A 42 -3.62 4.83 5.29
C PHE A 42 -5.05 5.32 5.43
N GLU A 43 -5.25 6.59 5.15
CA GLU A 43 -6.56 7.16 5.24
C GLU A 43 -7.01 7.67 3.92
N ILE A 44 -8.27 7.54 3.60
CA ILE A 44 -8.88 8.09 2.40
C ILE A 44 -9.93 9.07 2.88
N ASP A 45 -9.77 10.34 2.56
CA ASP A 45 -10.72 11.35 3.01
C ASP A 45 -11.99 11.26 2.19
N SER A 46 -13.04 11.95 2.60
CA SER A 46 -14.32 11.81 1.94
C SER A 46 -14.28 12.29 0.51
N SER A 47 -13.50 13.29 0.20
CA SER A 47 -13.44 13.80 -1.15
C SER A 47 -12.84 12.74 -2.07
N LYS A 48 -11.76 12.10 -1.67
CA LYS A 48 -11.15 11.09 -2.49
C LYS A 48 -12.04 9.85 -2.56
N PHE A 49 -12.66 9.51 -1.45
CA PHE A 49 -13.50 8.30 -1.46
C PHE A 49 -14.71 8.51 -2.35
N ASN A 50 -15.25 9.72 -2.42
CA ASN A 50 -16.37 9.97 -3.28
C ASN A 50 -16.00 9.77 -4.75
N GLN A 51 -14.77 10.11 -5.13
CA GLN A 51 -14.35 9.90 -6.50
C GLN A 51 -14.19 8.40 -6.78
N ILE A 52 -13.81 7.61 -5.80
CA ILE A 52 -13.71 6.19 -5.98
C ILE A 52 -15.13 5.61 -6.07
N ARG A 53 -16.01 6.07 -5.18
CA ARG A 53 -17.34 5.52 -5.15
C ARG A 53 -18.14 5.84 -6.40
N ASP A 54 -18.00 7.02 -6.96
CA ASP A 54 -18.76 7.37 -8.12
C ASP A 54 -18.10 6.92 -9.42
N GLY A 55 -16.95 6.29 -9.31
CA GLY A 55 -16.30 5.74 -10.49
C GLY A 55 -15.46 6.72 -11.30
N SER A 56 -15.32 7.94 -10.86
CA SER A 56 -14.52 8.87 -11.64
C SER A 56 -13.03 8.59 -11.47
N LYS A 57 -12.62 7.93 -10.41
CA LYS A 57 -11.24 7.55 -10.22
C LYS A 57 -11.16 6.18 -9.57
N ASP A 58 -10.06 5.50 -9.75
CA ASP A 58 -9.86 4.23 -9.08
C ASP A 58 -8.72 4.36 -8.10
N ALA A 59 -8.74 3.55 -7.07
CA ALA A 59 -7.65 3.45 -6.15
C ALA A 59 -6.72 2.37 -6.65
N GLU A 60 -5.47 2.73 -6.92
CA GLU A 60 -4.53 1.80 -7.48
C GLU A 60 -3.35 1.58 -6.55
N LEU A 61 -3.03 0.35 -6.30
CA LEU A 61 -1.89 -0.01 -5.49
C LEU A 61 -0.75 -0.38 -6.42
N THR A 62 0.42 0.17 -6.16
CA THR A 62 1.62 -0.18 -6.91
C THR A 62 2.67 -0.64 -5.92
N LEU A 63 3.27 -1.78 -6.20
CA LEU A 63 4.39 -2.29 -5.43
C LEU A 63 5.58 -2.32 -6.35
N LYS A 64 6.72 -1.84 -5.89
CA LYS A 64 7.95 -1.93 -6.64
C LYS A 64 8.94 -2.75 -5.84
N PHE A 65 9.66 -3.60 -6.52
CA PHE A 65 10.56 -4.54 -5.87
C PHE A 65 12.00 -4.27 -6.30
N VAL A 66 12.93 -4.79 -5.52
CA VAL A 66 14.32 -4.56 -5.78
C VAL A 66 14.78 -5.31 -7.03
N ASP A 67 14.12 -6.37 -7.42
CA ASP A 67 14.58 -7.16 -8.57
C ASP A 67 13.40 -7.75 -9.33
N ASP A 68 13.69 -8.50 -10.39
CA ASP A 68 12.66 -9.08 -11.21
C ASP A 68 12.55 -10.59 -11.02
N LYS A 69 12.94 -11.11 -9.87
CA LYS A 69 12.79 -12.53 -9.63
C LYS A 69 11.35 -12.84 -9.27
N LYS A 70 10.99 -14.10 -9.38
CA LYS A 70 9.64 -14.48 -9.08
C LYS A 70 9.32 -14.25 -7.64
N LYS A 71 8.17 -13.74 -7.35
CA LYS A 71 7.74 -13.41 -6.00
C LYS A 71 6.31 -13.82 -5.80
N ARG A 72 5.97 -14.28 -4.62
CA ARG A 72 4.60 -14.56 -4.27
C ARG A 72 4.34 -14.00 -2.90
N ALA A 73 3.16 -13.48 -2.70
CA ALA A 73 2.81 -12.90 -1.41
C ALA A 73 1.30 -12.96 -1.21
N LYS A 74 0.88 -12.94 0.04
CA LYS A 74 -0.52 -12.82 0.33
C LYS A 74 -0.77 -11.35 0.56
N LEU A 75 -1.77 -10.82 -0.09
CA LEU A 75 -2.13 -9.42 0.03
C LEU A 75 -3.48 -9.34 0.69
N ASP A 76 -3.59 -8.52 1.72
CA ASP A 76 -4.83 -8.37 2.44
C ASP A 76 -5.15 -6.89 2.46
N VAL A 77 -6.23 -6.47 1.86
CA VAL A 77 -6.68 -5.09 1.89
C VAL A 77 -7.96 -5.09 2.67
N ASN A 78 -7.91 -4.55 3.88
CA ASN A 78 -9.09 -4.45 4.75
C ASN A 78 -9.83 -5.78 4.94
N GLY A 79 -9.09 -6.86 4.99
CA GLY A 79 -9.71 -8.16 5.19
C GLY A 79 -10.02 -8.93 3.92
N HIS A 80 -9.70 -8.35 2.76
CA HIS A 80 -9.93 -9.03 1.51
C HIS A 80 -8.61 -9.63 1.06
N PHE A 81 -8.52 -10.94 1.09
CA PHE A 81 -7.26 -11.60 0.83
C PHE A 81 -7.11 -12.06 -0.59
N GLU A 82 -5.89 -12.05 -1.09
CA GLU A 82 -5.65 -12.69 -2.35
C GLU A 82 -4.17 -12.96 -2.44
N THR A 83 -3.75 -13.88 -3.26
CA THR A 83 -2.35 -14.20 -3.45
C THR A 83 -1.90 -13.52 -4.73
N ILE A 84 -0.80 -12.80 -4.66
CA ILE A 84 -0.26 -12.15 -5.85
C ILE A 84 1.01 -12.86 -6.23
N GLU A 85 1.32 -12.86 -7.51
CA GLU A 85 2.49 -13.52 -8.00
C GLU A 85 3.02 -12.72 -9.18
N THR A 86 4.28 -12.40 -9.21
CA THR A 86 4.82 -11.61 -10.29
C THR A 86 6.32 -11.86 -10.38
N ASN A 87 6.88 -11.70 -11.56
CA ASN A 87 8.31 -11.73 -11.70
C ASN A 87 8.79 -10.41 -12.26
N LYS A 88 8.01 -9.35 -12.10
CA LYS A 88 8.42 -8.05 -12.59
C LYS A 88 8.85 -7.19 -11.43
N GLN A 89 9.53 -6.11 -11.72
CA GLN A 89 9.93 -5.21 -10.67
C GLN A 89 8.79 -4.32 -10.22
N SER A 90 7.68 -4.36 -10.88
CA SER A 90 6.54 -3.53 -10.52
C SER A 90 5.25 -4.32 -10.62
N PHE A 91 4.37 -4.17 -9.68
CA PHE A 91 3.08 -4.85 -9.67
C PHE A 91 2.02 -3.84 -9.35
N THR A 92 0.96 -3.81 -10.11
CA THR A 92 -0.10 -2.82 -9.95
C THR A 92 -1.45 -3.51 -9.84
N LYS A 93 -2.30 -3.03 -8.99
CA LYS A 93 -3.62 -3.62 -8.84
C LYS A 93 -4.62 -2.58 -8.43
N ILE A 94 -5.82 -2.64 -9.01
CA ILE A 94 -6.90 -1.75 -8.61
C ILE A 94 -7.56 -2.31 -7.36
N ILE A 95 -7.68 -1.49 -6.34
CA ILE A 95 -8.24 -1.93 -5.08
C ILE A 95 -9.48 -1.11 -4.70
N SER A 96 -10.10 -0.46 -5.66
CA SER A 96 -11.25 0.40 -5.40
C SER A 96 -12.35 -0.30 -4.63
N SER A 97 -12.59 -1.55 -4.90
CA SER A 97 -13.71 -2.23 -4.24
C SER A 97 -13.35 -2.71 -2.84
N LYS A 98 -12.12 -2.51 -2.41
CA LYS A 98 -11.70 -3.03 -1.12
C LYS A 98 -11.37 -1.94 -0.12
N VAL A 99 -11.45 -0.69 -0.50
CA VAL A 99 -11.13 0.41 0.40
C VAL A 99 -12.37 1.06 0.92
N SER A 100 -12.24 1.81 1.99
CA SER A 100 -13.38 2.52 2.55
C SER A 100 -12.95 3.92 2.89
N GLU A 101 -13.92 4.75 3.21
CA GLU A 101 -13.62 6.09 3.61
C GLU A 101 -13.03 6.01 5.01
N GLY A 102 -12.04 6.77 5.29
CA GLY A 102 -11.42 6.78 6.59
C GLY A 102 -10.23 5.85 6.62
N ASN A 103 -10.14 5.04 7.64
CA ASN A 103 -8.97 4.23 7.86
C ASN A 103 -8.98 2.93 7.08
N ASN A 104 -7.86 2.61 6.50
CA ASN A 104 -7.70 1.40 5.72
C ASN A 104 -6.38 0.75 6.07
N PHE A 105 -6.22 -0.53 5.74
CA PHE A 105 -4.91 -1.15 5.90
C PHE A 105 -4.62 -2.09 4.74
N ILE A 106 -3.33 -2.28 4.48
CA ILE A 106 -2.84 -3.26 3.54
C ILE A 106 -1.81 -4.08 4.27
N ARG A 107 -1.95 -5.38 4.21
CA ARG A 107 -1.02 -6.25 4.87
C ARG A 107 -0.41 -7.13 3.83
N LEU A 108 0.90 -7.22 3.81
CA LEU A 108 1.62 -7.97 2.82
C LEU A 108 2.46 -9.03 3.51
N GLU A 109 2.21 -10.26 3.17
CA GLU A 109 2.93 -11.37 3.76
C GLU A 109 3.68 -12.09 2.67
N PRO A 110 4.98 -11.97 2.58
CA PRO A 110 5.75 -12.63 1.55
C PRO A 110 5.71 -14.14 1.72
N LEU A 111 5.50 -14.86 0.65
CA LEU A 111 5.57 -16.30 0.67
C LEU A 111 6.90 -16.77 0.09
N GLU A 112 7.63 -15.88 -0.55
CA GLU A 112 8.96 -16.16 -1.04
C GLU A 112 9.77 -14.90 -0.79
N ASP A 113 11.08 -14.99 -0.85
CA ASP A 113 11.90 -13.86 -0.56
C ASP A 113 11.60 -12.72 -1.51
N MET A 114 11.41 -11.54 -0.97
CA MET A 114 11.16 -10.39 -1.78
C MET A 114 11.49 -9.15 -0.98
N GLU A 115 11.84 -8.10 -1.67
CA GLU A 115 12.09 -6.86 -1.00
C GLU A 115 11.31 -5.79 -1.72
N VAL A 116 10.43 -5.12 -1.02
CA VAL A 116 9.58 -4.08 -1.58
C VAL A 116 10.30 -2.76 -1.35
N VAL A 117 10.58 -2.04 -2.42
CA VAL A 117 11.23 -0.75 -2.30
C VAL A 117 10.26 0.41 -2.38
N GLU A 118 9.06 0.17 -2.81
CA GLU A 118 8.05 1.23 -2.81
C GLU A 118 6.66 0.64 -2.76
N LEU A 119 5.79 1.21 -1.97
CA LEU A 119 4.37 0.88 -2.01
C LEU A 119 3.67 2.21 -2.20
N ARG A 120 2.81 2.29 -3.19
CA ARG A 120 2.14 3.54 -3.48
C ARG A 120 0.67 3.28 -3.71
N ILE A 121 -0.18 4.15 -3.20
CA ILE A 121 -1.60 4.09 -3.45
C ILE A 121 -1.98 5.44 -3.99
N GLU A 122 -2.62 5.46 -5.13
CA GLU A 122 -2.99 6.73 -5.72
C GLU A 122 -4.31 6.62 -6.45
N LEU A 123 -4.93 7.74 -6.72
CA LEU A 123 -6.15 7.76 -7.49
C LEU A 123 -5.75 7.93 -8.95
N VAL A 124 -6.29 7.14 -9.80
CA VAL A 124 -5.96 7.18 -11.21
C VAL A 124 -7.19 7.34 -12.08
#